data_c11f6537804ff6de2bf96f143c26e9ce
#
_entry.id   c11f6537804ff6de2bf96f143c26e9ce
#
_cell.length_a   1.000
_cell.length_b   1.000
_cell.length_c   1.000
_cell.angle_alpha   90.00
_cell.angle_beta   90.00
_cell.angle_gamma   90.00
#
_symmetry.space_group_name_H-M   'P 1'
#
loop_
_entity.id
_entity.type
_entity.pdbx_description
1 polymer ?
#
loop_
_entity_poly.entity_id
_entity_poly.type
_entity_poly.pdbx_seq_one_letter_code
_entity_poly.pdbx_strand_id
1 'polypeptide(L)'
;MRVRARLVVPLSVVAVAFSSAGCTTSQPPGPAPAVATTLAPKPAAAAPTVPPGSGAPLPVTLTPSVTSAASEDLVALGKRVYDKQCAACHGATGRGDGETAYLLNPKPRDLTKAQYRLVSTWERLPTDEDLFRVISRGMPGSAMPSWGHLPEESRWGLVHYVKSLAAKPWTVAPTADPKSEGQVGTGAIRVPPPPPFTPEARKLALERYADACASCHGKTGKGDGTEEQKDDLGYPTRPRDLTLGVFKGSPDPAHLYRRIVAGMPGTPMPMSDWAYGEEAWHLVNLIRSWSGDSQRQRAEMWKFRIVARRVPQLPEHPDSGMWRLAQAVNLHLMPLWWRTDRPEEITVRALHDGKQVALLLTWSDTTHDHTAMRPQDFRDAVAVQFALTPDPPFFAMGSRGEFVNIWMWKSERQADLEPAFQDLEKVYPNLGIDSYPNSKVAAVEQPTRHALTLGSDPMFITGWAAGNIVSDPARKSPAEDLVAQGFGTLRARVRPDQAVDARGVYATGTYSVMLRRDLAGRGGRAVTLRPGATVPVGFAVWNGSAGDRDGKKSVTIWQDLLLEP
;
A
#
# COMPACT_ATOMS: atom_id res chain seq x y z
N MET A 1 -60.77 9.70 1.84
CA MET A 1 -61.52 9.18 0.70
C MET A 1 -61.04 9.91 -0.56
N ARG A 2 -60.06 9.39 -1.29
CA ARG A 2 -59.74 9.70 -2.71
C ARG A 2 -58.85 8.59 -3.22
N VAL A 3 -59.45 7.79 -4.12
CA VAL A 3 -58.91 6.67 -4.83
C VAL A 3 -57.94 7.18 -5.88
N ARG A 4 -56.72 6.63 -5.98
CA ARG A 4 -55.81 6.81 -7.12
C ARG A 4 -55.81 5.54 -7.96
N ALA A 5 -56.29 5.66 -9.18
CA ALA A 5 -56.28 4.66 -10.20
C ALA A 5 -54.82 4.45 -10.73
N ARG A 6 -54.43 3.17 -10.86
CA ARG A 6 -53.20 2.77 -11.55
C ARG A 6 -53.50 2.55 -13.02
N LEU A 7 -52.81 3.23 -13.89
CA LEU A 7 -52.84 3.00 -15.34
C LEU A 7 -51.85 1.87 -15.66
N VAL A 8 -52.37 0.80 -16.22
CA VAL A 8 -51.58 -0.32 -16.77
C VAL A 8 -51.53 -0.15 -18.29
N VAL A 9 -50.34 -0.06 -18.85
CA VAL A 9 -50.09 -0.01 -20.30
C VAL A 9 -49.57 -1.38 -20.72
N PRO A 10 -50.20 -2.06 -21.70
CA PRO A 10 -49.70 -3.34 -22.21
C PRO A 10 -48.56 -3.12 -23.21
N LEU A 11 -47.47 -3.88 -23.05
CA LEU A 11 -46.38 -3.98 -24.02
C LEU A 11 -46.82 -4.94 -25.14
N SER A 12 -46.91 -4.45 -26.36
CA SER A 12 -47.10 -5.29 -27.57
C SER A 12 -45.74 -5.75 -28.09
N VAL A 13 -45.55 -7.05 -28.14
CA VAL A 13 -44.37 -7.69 -28.76
C VAL A 13 -44.62 -7.81 -30.25
N VAL A 14 -43.80 -7.16 -31.09
CA VAL A 14 -43.76 -7.36 -32.53
C VAL A 14 -42.64 -8.34 -32.83
N ALA A 15 -43.03 -9.54 -33.31
CA ALA A 15 -42.09 -10.52 -33.83
C ALA A 15 -41.85 -10.25 -35.34
N VAL A 16 -40.60 -9.99 -35.68
CA VAL A 16 -40.17 -9.88 -37.09
C VAL A 16 -39.48 -11.19 -37.48
N ALA A 17 -40.11 -11.92 -38.38
CA ALA A 17 -39.53 -13.11 -38.99
C ALA A 17 -38.55 -12.70 -40.12
N PHE A 18 -37.30 -13.13 -40.02
CA PHE A 18 -36.34 -13.05 -41.14
C PHE A 18 -36.28 -14.40 -41.88
N SER A 19 -36.60 -14.37 -43.16
CA SER A 19 -36.41 -15.49 -44.10
C SER A 19 -34.93 -15.60 -44.47
N SER A 20 -34.38 -16.79 -44.33
CA SER A 20 -33.02 -17.13 -44.74
C SER A 20 -32.97 -17.39 -46.26
N ALA A 21 -32.24 -16.53 -47.00
CA ALA A 21 -31.78 -16.85 -48.35
C ALA A 21 -30.30 -17.29 -48.24
N GLY A 22 -30.03 -18.52 -48.68
CA GLY A 22 -28.69 -19.10 -48.68
C GLY A 22 -27.78 -18.47 -49.73
N CYS A 23 -26.57 -18.08 -49.35
CA CYS A 23 -25.46 -17.88 -50.24
C CYS A 23 -24.34 -18.83 -49.85
N THR A 24 -24.04 -19.76 -50.73
CA THR A 24 -22.86 -20.62 -50.68
C THR A 24 -21.63 -19.82 -51.04
N THR A 25 -20.74 -19.57 -50.09
CA THR A 25 -19.40 -19.05 -50.39
C THR A 25 -18.36 -20.13 -50.11
N SER A 26 -17.61 -20.44 -51.16
CA SER A 26 -16.47 -21.36 -51.16
C SER A 26 -15.36 -20.86 -50.25
N GLN A 27 -14.92 -21.70 -49.36
CA GLN A 27 -13.82 -21.49 -48.42
C GLN A 27 -12.48 -21.59 -49.15
N PRO A 28 -11.52 -20.64 -48.95
CA PRO A 28 -10.18 -20.78 -49.48
C PRO A 28 -9.36 -21.80 -48.65
N PRO A 29 -8.36 -22.47 -49.23
CA PRO A 29 -7.58 -23.49 -48.55
C PRO A 29 -6.74 -22.91 -47.43
N GLY A 30 -6.71 -23.57 -46.28
CA GLY A 30 -5.96 -23.20 -45.10
C GLY A 30 -4.45 -23.27 -45.30
N PRO A 31 -3.67 -22.48 -44.58
CA PRO A 31 -2.21 -22.53 -44.62
C PRO A 31 -1.68 -23.84 -44.02
N ALA A 32 -0.62 -24.38 -44.66
CA ALA A 32 0.10 -25.55 -44.21
C ALA A 32 0.69 -25.40 -42.79
N PRO A 33 0.84 -26.50 -42.02
CA PRO A 33 1.34 -26.42 -40.65
C PRO A 33 2.81 -25.95 -40.63
N ALA A 34 3.06 -24.89 -39.86
CA ALA A 34 4.40 -24.40 -39.59
C ALA A 34 5.14 -25.40 -38.71
N VAL A 35 6.30 -25.83 -39.16
CA VAL A 35 7.27 -26.65 -38.39
C VAL A 35 7.80 -25.78 -37.26
N ALA A 36 7.42 -26.08 -36.02
CA ALA A 36 7.94 -25.41 -34.83
C ALA A 36 9.39 -25.87 -34.61
N THR A 37 10.35 -25.03 -34.96
CA THR A 37 11.73 -25.18 -34.54
C THR A 37 11.86 -24.75 -33.09
N THR A 38 11.93 -25.69 -32.17
CA THR A 38 12.25 -25.44 -30.77
C THR A 38 13.67 -24.95 -30.63
N LEU A 39 13.88 -23.65 -30.50
CA LEU A 39 15.12 -23.08 -30.04
C LEU A 39 15.25 -23.35 -28.53
N ALA A 40 16.31 -24.10 -28.18
CA ALA A 40 16.66 -24.33 -26.78
C ALA A 40 16.92 -22.98 -26.06
N PRO A 41 16.51 -22.80 -24.81
CA PRO A 41 16.74 -21.57 -24.08
C PRO A 41 18.24 -21.35 -23.85
N LYS A 42 18.72 -20.20 -24.29
CA LYS A 42 20.09 -19.73 -24.03
C LYS A 42 20.29 -19.66 -22.51
N PRO A 43 21.40 -20.22 -21.96
CA PRO A 43 21.62 -20.15 -20.52
C PRO A 43 21.67 -18.69 -20.05
N ALA A 44 20.91 -18.39 -19.02
CA ALA A 44 20.87 -17.09 -18.38
C ALA A 44 22.28 -16.72 -17.90
N ALA A 45 22.76 -15.56 -18.30
CA ALA A 45 24.02 -15.03 -17.80
C ALA A 45 23.94 -14.92 -16.26
N ALA A 46 24.99 -15.40 -15.58
CA ALA A 46 25.11 -15.34 -14.14
C ALA A 46 24.88 -13.90 -13.65
N ALA A 47 23.98 -13.74 -12.68
CA ALA A 47 23.72 -12.45 -12.05
C ALA A 47 25.03 -11.94 -11.42
N PRO A 48 25.37 -10.65 -11.57
CA PRO A 48 26.55 -10.09 -10.94
C PRO A 48 26.40 -10.20 -9.41
N THR A 49 27.44 -10.68 -8.74
CA THR A 49 27.53 -10.78 -7.29
C THR A 49 27.41 -9.37 -6.69
N VAL A 50 26.35 -9.14 -5.92
CA VAL A 50 26.08 -7.87 -5.23
C VAL A 50 26.99 -7.77 -4.01
N PRO A 51 27.63 -6.61 -3.77
CA PRO A 51 28.42 -6.40 -2.54
C PRO A 51 27.54 -6.52 -1.29
N PRO A 52 28.06 -7.07 -0.18
CA PRO A 52 27.30 -7.14 1.06
C PRO A 52 27.05 -5.73 1.61
N GLY A 53 25.78 -5.38 1.84
CA GLY A 53 25.38 -4.14 2.52
C GLY A 53 24.18 -3.37 1.97
N SER A 54 23.74 -3.66 0.75
CA SER A 54 22.60 -2.97 0.15
C SER A 54 21.43 -3.95 -0.08
N GLY A 55 20.20 -3.53 0.28
CA GLY A 55 18.95 -4.30 0.07
C GLY A 55 18.60 -5.37 1.10
N ALA A 56 19.43 -5.57 2.11
CA ALA A 56 19.01 -6.29 3.29
C ALA A 56 18.21 -5.38 4.23
N PRO A 57 17.15 -5.87 4.88
CA PRO A 57 16.46 -5.10 5.90
C PRO A 57 17.42 -4.74 7.03
N LEU A 58 17.23 -3.56 7.62
CA LEU A 58 17.94 -3.21 8.85
C LEU A 58 17.53 -4.21 9.94
N PRO A 59 18.46 -4.59 10.85
CA PRO A 59 18.16 -5.55 11.90
C PRO A 59 16.97 -5.11 12.74
N VAL A 60 15.98 -5.97 12.89
CA VAL A 60 14.81 -5.74 13.74
C VAL A 60 14.70 -6.87 14.74
N THR A 61 14.71 -6.53 16.02
CA THR A 61 14.47 -7.50 17.10
C THR A 61 12.98 -7.60 17.35
N LEU A 62 12.35 -8.70 16.91
CA LEU A 62 10.92 -8.96 17.13
C LEU A 62 10.64 -9.64 18.46
N THR A 63 11.59 -10.46 18.93
CA THR A 63 11.54 -11.07 20.24
C THR A 63 12.35 -10.19 21.18
N PRO A 64 11.77 -9.71 22.28
CA PRO A 64 12.51 -8.89 23.21
C PRO A 64 13.70 -9.65 23.81
N SER A 65 14.81 -8.95 23.99
CA SER A 65 16.00 -9.52 24.65
C SER A 65 15.78 -9.65 26.15
N VAL A 66 14.97 -8.78 26.73
CA VAL A 66 14.61 -8.76 28.16
C VAL A 66 13.17 -8.27 28.30
N THR A 67 12.37 -8.93 29.14
CA THR A 67 11.07 -8.39 29.56
C THR A 67 11.32 -7.26 30.57
N SER A 68 10.92 -6.04 30.20
CA SER A 68 11.08 -4.89 31.09
C SER A 68 9.84 -4.68 31.94
N ALA A 69 10.01 -4.64 33.27
CA ALA A 69 8.93 -4.29 34.20
C ALA A 69 8.50 -2.81 34.02
N ALA A 70 7.24 -2.52 34.27
CA ALA A 70 6.74 -1.16 34.22
C ALA A 70 7.41 -0.28 35.28
N SER A 71 7.87 0.89 34.85
CA SER A 71 8.33 1.98 35.74
C SER A 71 7.71 3.29 35.25
N GLU A 72 7.65 4.30 36.13
CA GLU A 72 7.12 5.63 35.75
C GLU A 72 7.90 6.26 34.60
N ASP A 73 9.23 6.15 34.62
CA ASP A 73 10.10 6.67 33.55
C ASP A 73 9.84 5.97 32.20
N LEU A 74 9.66 4.65 32.24
CA LEU A 74 9.40 3.85 31.04
C LEU A 74 8.03 4.17 30.45
N VAL A 75 7.01 4.34 31.29
CA VAL A 75 5.67 4.78 30.87
C VAL A 75 5.71 6.20 30.29
N ALA A 76 6.46 7.12 30.92
CA ALA A 76 6.64 8.48 30.42
C ALA A 76 7.38 8.51 29.07
N LEU A 77 8.40 7.67 28.88
CA LEU A 77 9.05 7.46 27.59
C LEU A 77 8.03 6.97 26.55
N GLY A 78 7.25 5.95 26.92
CA GLY A 78 6.20 5.40 26.05
C GLY A 78 5.19 6.44 25.62
N LYS A 79 4.76 7.31 26.54
CA LYS A 79 3.85 8.43 26.23
C LYS A 79 4.46 9.39 25.19
N ARG A 80 5.72 9.81 25.36
CA ARG A 80 6.37 10.70 24.39
C ARG A 80 6.43 10.08 22.99
N VAL A 81 6.78 8.78 22.90
CA VAL A 81 6.82 8.09 21.61
C VAL A 81 5.41 7.92 21.04
N TYR A 82 4.43 7.62 21.88
CA TYR A 82 3.03 7.50 21.47
C TYR A 82 2.48 8.80 20.89
N ASP A 83 2.72 9.92 21.56
CA ASP A 83 2.25 11.23 21.11
C ASP A 83 2.82 11.58 19.73
N LYS A 84 4.09 11.22 19.46
CA LYS A 84 4.75 11.48 18.18
C LYS A 84 4.34 10.50 17.06
N GLN A 85 4.19 9.21 17.37
CA GLN A 85 4.12 8.17 16.34
C GLN A 85 2.77 7.43 16.27
N CYS A 86 1.93 7.51 17.30
CA CYS A 86 0.71 6.70 17.40
C CYS A 86 -0.56 7.54 17.45
N ALA A 87 -0.50 8.71 18.12
CA ALA A 87 -1.67 9.53 18.40
C ALA A 87 -2.42 10.02 17.16
N ALA A 88 -1.71 10.26 16.04
CA ALA A 88 -2.33 10.67 14.78
C ALA A 88 -3.43 9.68 14.30
N CYS A 89 -3.25 8.38 14.56
CA CYS A 89 -4.22 7.34 14.23
C CYS A 89 -5.08 6.94 15.43
N HIS A 90 -4.43 6.65 16.58
CA HIS A 90 -5.11 6.09 17.76
C HIS A 90 -5.73 7.13 18.69
N GLY A 91 -5.53 8.43 18.42
CA GLY A 91 -5.99 9.53 19.28
C GLY A 91 -5.10 9.74 20.50
N ALA A 92 -5.09 10.94 21.05
CA ALA A 92 -4.28 11.30 22.22
C ALA A 92 -4.65 10.47 23.47
N THR A 93 -5.88 9.98 23.54
CA THR A 93 -6.41 9.17 24.64
C THR A 93 -6.56 7.69 24.29
N GLY A 94 -6.11 7.25 23.11
CA GLY A 94 -6.14 5.87 22.67
C GLY A 94 -7.51 5.35 22.20
N ARG A 95 -8.49 6.23 21.92
CA ARG A 95 -9.85 5.83 21.53
C ARG A 95 -10.00 5.41 20.07
N GLY A 96 -8.93 5.44 19.28
CA GLY A 96 -8.99 5.17 17.85
C GLY A 96 -9.58 6.32 17.03
N ASP A 97 -9.64 7.51 17.60
CA ASP A 97 -10.26 8.74 17.07
C ASP A 97 -9.23 9.81 16.68
N GLY A 98 -8.01 9.40 16.36
CA GLY A 98 -6.96 10.31 15.90
C GLY A 98 -7.37 11.09 14.65
N GLU A 99 -6.69 12.20 14.39
CA GLU A 99 -7.01 13.13 13.29
C GLU A 99 -7.02 12.46 11.91
N THR A 100 -6.34 11.32 11.74
CA THR A 100 -6.30 10.56 10.49
C THR A 100 -7.24 9.36 10.48
N ALA A 101 -7.87 9.01 11.59
CA ALA A 101 -8.67 7.80 11.75
C ALA A 101 -9.81 7.70 10.72
N TYR A 102 -10.39 8.82 10.31
CA TYR A 102 -11.49 8.83 9.33
C TYR A 102 -11.02 8.40 7.93
N LEU A 103 -9.74 8.55 7.60
CA LEU A 103 -9.13 8.15 6.31
C LEU A 103 -8.69 6.68 6.29
N LEU A 104 -8.75 5.99 7.43
CA LEU A 104 -8.21 4.64 7.57
C LEU A 104 -9.30 3.56 7.54
N ASN A 105 -9.01 2.46 6.84
CA ASN A 105 -9.80 1.24 6.88
C ASN A 105 -8.86 0.01 6.80
N PRO A 106 -8.86 -0.92 7.77
CA PRO A 106 -9.65 -0.94 9.02
C PRO A 106 -9.39 0.26 9.94
N LYS A 107 -10.40 0.62 10.73
CA LYS A 107 -10.26 1.70 11.71
C LYS A 107 -9.19 1.38 12.77
N PRO A 108 -8.47 2.41 13.27
CA PRO A 108 -7.57 2.23 14.41
C PRO A 108 -8.31 1.65 15.60
N ARG A 109 -7.64 0.77 16.33
CA ARG A 109 -8.23 0.12 17.50
C ARG A 109 -8.39 1.12 18.66
N ASP A 110 -9.53 1.05 19.33
CA ASP A 110 -9.73 1.69 20.63
C ASP A 110 -8.97 0.91 21.70
N LEU A 111 -7.87 1.48 22.16
CA LEU A 111 -6.96 0.87 23.11
C LEU A 111 -7.52 0.89 24.54
N THR A 112 -8.51 1.75 24.81
CA THR A 112 -9.13 1.88 26.15
C THR A 112 -10.01 0.69 26.51
N LYS A 113 -10.44 -0.09 25.51
CA LYS A 113 -11.28 -1.29 25.70
C LYS A 113 -10.52 -2.55 26.00
N ALA A 114 -9.19 -2.54 25.94
CA ALA A 114 -8.34 -3.71 26.09
C ALA A 114 -8.69 -4.89 25.15
N GLN A 115 -9.38 -4.63 24.05
CA GLN A 115 -9.70 -5.63 23.01
C GLN A 115 -8.69 -5.58 21.88
N TYR A 116 -7.79 -6.53 21.83
CA TYR A 116 -6.73 -6.60 20.84
C TYR A 116 -6.95 -7.78 19.90
N ARG A 117 -6.68 -7.59 18.60
CA ARG A 117 -6.92 -8.62 17.57
C ARG A 117 -5.93 -9.78 17.60
N LEU A 118 -4.74 -9.56 18.10
CA LEU A 118 -3.68 -10.58 18.20
C LEU A 118 -3.42 -10.85 19.66
N VAL A 119 -3.79 -12.04 20.07
CA VAL A 119 -3.71 -12.51 21.44
C VAL A 119 -3.18 -13.94 21.46
N SER A 120 -2.54 -14.32 22.55
CA SER A 120 -1.95 -15.64 22.73
C SER A 120 -2.47 -16.35 23.99
N THR A 121 -3.59 -15.90 24.57
CA THR A 121 -4.17 -16.45 25.79
C THR A 121 -5.58 -17.00 25.55
N TRP A 122 -6.00 -17.92 26.40
CA TRP A 122 -7.33 -18.51 26.39
C TRP A 122 -8.42 -17.49 26.71
N GLU A 123 -8.12 -16.52 27.59
CA GLU A 123 -9.02 -15.41 27.93
C GLU A 123 -9.15 -14.39 26.80
N ARG A 124 -8.42 -14.58 25.70
CA ARG A 124 -8.39 -13.65 24.56
C ARG A 124 -7.89 -12.24 24.94
N LEU A 125 -6.99 -12.18 25.94
CA LEU A 125 -6.26 -10.99 26.35
C LEU A 125 -4.82 -11.07 25.83
N PRO A 126 -4.19 -9.93 25.45
CA PRO A 126 -2.80 -9.96 25.03
C PRO A 126 -1.84 -10.10 26.21
N THR A 127 -0.76 -10.79 26.01
CA THR A 127 0.43 -10.69 26.87
C THR A 127 1.22 -9.42 26.53
N ASP A 128 2.18 -9.05 27.37
CA ASP A 128 3.08 -7.91 27.09
C ASP A 128 3.92 -8.17 25.84
N GLU A 129 4.33 -9.42 25.62
CA GLU A 129 5.04 -9.84 24.42
C GLU A 129 4.16 -9.78 23.17
N ASP A 130 2.86 -10.06 23.27
CA ASP A 130 1.94 -9.89 22.14
C ASP A 130 1.88 -8.42 21.72
N LEU A 131 1.74 -7.50 22.67
CA LEU A 131 1.74 -6.06 22.40
C LEU A 131 3.09 -5.60 21.84
N PHE A 132 4.21 -6.02 22.45
CA PHE A 132 5.55 -5.70 21.99
C PHE A 132 5.76 -6.15 20.54
N ARG A 133 5.32 -7.37 20.21
CA ARG A 133 5.44 -7.94 18.87
C ARG A 133 4.59 -7.20 17.86
N VAL A 134 3.35 -6.86 18.21
CA VAL A 134 2.46 -6.09 17.34
C VAL A 134 3.02 -4.69 17.07
N ILE A 135 3.53 -4.01 18.08
CA ILE A 135 4.19 -2.71 17.93
C ILE A 135 5.44 -2.86 17.05
N SER A 136 6.29 -3.84 17.34
CA SER A 136 7.54 -4.03 16.60
C SER A 136 7.33 -4.37 15.13
N ARG A 137 6.34 -5.22 14.82
CA ARG A 137 6.12 -5.72 13.47
C ARG A 137 5.05 -4.94 12.70
N GLY A 138 4.13 -4.30 13.38
CA GLY A 138 2.92 -3.75 12.79
C GLY A 138 1.92 -4.83 12.37
N MET A 139 0.95 -4.45 11.55
CA MET A 139 -0.07 -5.34 10.98
C MET A 139 -0.03 -5.29 9.45
N PRO A 140 0.76 -6.13 8.78
CA PRO A 140 0.81 -6.18 7.32
C PRO A 140 -0.58 -6.21 6.68
N GLY A 141 -0.73 -5.46 5.57
CA GLY A 141 -2.02 -5.28 4.89
C GLY A 141 -3.03 -4.41 5.65
N SER A 142 -2.59 -3.60 6.61
CA SER A 142 -3.36 -2.53 7.24
C SER A 142 -2.47 -1.29 7.38
N ALA A 143 -3.05 -0.17 7.80
CA ALA A 143 -2.32 1.08 8.03
C ALA A 143 -1.47 1.10 9.33
N MET A 144 -1.40 0.00 10.09
CA MET A 144 -0.55 -0.11 11.29
C MET A 144 0.89 -0.46 10.89
N PRO A 145 1.85 0.48 10.92
CA PRO A 145 3.21 0.25 10.46
C PRO A 145 4.06 -0.56 11.45
N SER A 146 5.22 -1.02 10.99
CA SER A 146 6.26 -1.58 11.85
C SER A 146 7.02 -0.46 12.57
N TRP A 147 7.16 -0.60 13.88
CA TRP A 147 7.98 0.26 14.74
C TRP A 147 9.26 -0.46 15.22
N GLY A 148 9.62 -1.55 14.56
CA GLY A 148 10.78 -2.37 14.92
C GLY A 148 12.12 -1.63 14.82
N HIS A 149 12.16 -0.50 14.11
CA HIS A 149 13.33 0.37 14.03
C HIS A 149 13.52 1.26 15.27
N LEU A 150 12.51 1.37 16.14
CA LEU A 150 12.64 2.08 17.40
C LEU A 150 13.48 1.25 18.40
N PRO A 151 14.22 1.92 19.31
CA PRO A 151 14.92 1.24 20.40
C PRO A 151 13.98 0.28 21.16
N GLU A 152 14.51 -0.84 21.63
CA GLU A 152 13.73 -1.83 22.37
C GLU A 152 13.06 -1.24 23.63
N GLU A 153 13.79 -0.40 24.36
CA GLU A 153 13.27 0.33 25.53
C GLU A 153 12.06 1.20 25.17
N SER A 154 12.11 1.93 24.04
CA SER A 154 10.98 2.75 23.55
C SER A 154 9.76 1.91 23.25
N ARG A 155 9.95 0.70 22.68
CA ARG A 155 8.85 -0.22 22.38
C ARG A 155 8.25 -0.82 23.66
N TRP A 156 9.06 -1.13 24.66
CA TRP A 156 8.57 -1.52 26.00
C TRP A 156 7.81 -0.37 26.67
N GLY A 157 8.35 0.86 26.58
CA GLY A 157 7.63 2.05 27.05
C GLY A 157 6.25 2.17 26.40
N LEU A 158 6.14 1.95 25.07
CA LEU A 158 4.87 1.93 24.36
C LEU A 158 3.93 0.83 24.88
N VAL A 159 4.42 -0.39 25.15
CA VAL A 159 3.62 -1.48 25.73
C VAL A 159 2.97 -1.04 27.03
N HIS A 160 3.77 -0.53 27.98
CA HIS A 160 3.27 -0.13 29.28
C HIS A 160 2.35 1.10 29.20
N TYR A 161 2.67 2.07 28.35
CA TYR A 161 1.78 3.21 28.12
C TYR A 161 0.44 2.79 27.52
N VAL A 162 0.44 1.93 26.49
CA VAL A 162 -0.79 1.42 25.87
C VAL A 162 -1.62 0.64 26.89
N LYS A 163 -1.02 -0.16 27.75
CA LYS A 163 -1.73 -0.84 28.85
C LYS A 163 -2.36 0.14 29.84
N SER A 164 -1.68 1.26 30.11
CA SER A 164 -2.20 2.29 31.03
C SER A 164 -3.42 3.05 30.49
N LEU A 165 -3.65 3.01 29.15
CA LEU A 165 -4.84 3.62 28.53
C LEU A 165 -6.13 2.80 28.77
N ALA A 166 -6.01 1.53 29.14
CA ALA A 166 -7.15 0.66 29.33
C ALA A 166 -8.03 1.13 30.51
N ALA A 167 -9.33 1.25 30.28
CA ALA A 167 -10.30 1.63 31.32
C ALA A 167 -10.35 0.61 32.48
N LYS A 168 -10.00 -0.65 32.18
CA LYS A 168 -9.88 -1.72 33.18
C LYS A 168 -8.54 -2.41 32.96
N PRO A 169 -7.60 -2.34 33.92
CA PRO A 169 -6.39 -3.14 33.91
C PRO A 169 -6.72 -4.64 33.79
N TRP A 170 -5.87 -5.35 33.06
CA TRP A 170 -5.98 -6.81 32.98
C TRP A 170 -4.67 -7.49 33.36
N THR A 171 -4.81 -8.70 33.85
CA THR A 171 -3.70 -9.63 34.08
C THR A 171 -3.99 -10.94 33.37
N VAL A 172 -2.96 -11.59 32.87
CA VAL A 172 -3.07 -12.92 32.27
C VAL A 172 -3.01 -13.95 33.40
N ALA A 173 -3.96 -14.88 33.40
CA ALA A 173 -4.01 -15.96 34.40
C ALA A 173 -2.78 -16.87 34.29
N PRO A 174 -2.45 -17.65 35.35
CA PRO A 174 -1.47 -18.70 35.25
C PRO A 174 -1.82 -19.71 34.14
N THR A 175 -0.80 -20.18 33.42
CA THR A 175 -1.00 -21.07 32.27
C THR A 175 -1.42 -22.46 32.72
N ALA A 176 -2.56 -22.93 32.24
CA ALA A 176 -3.01 -24.31 32.36
C ALA A 176 -3.69 -24.76 31.06
N ASP A 177 -3.30 -25.92 30.56
CA ASP A 177 -3.87 -26.51 29.35
C ASP A 177 -5.28 -27.09 29.64
N PRO A 178 -6.12 -27.24 28.61
CA PRO A 178 -7.40 -27.93 28.74
C PRO A 178 -7.22 -29.33 29.30
N LYS A 179 -8.07 -29.71 30.24
CA LYS A 179 -7.99 -31.04 30.91
C LYS A 179 -8.75 -32.13 30.16
N SER A 180 -9.68 -31.72 29.28
CA SER A 180 -10.48 -32.63 28.47
C SER A 180 -10.98 -31.89 27.24
N GLU A 181 -11.44 -32.64 26.22
CA GLU A 181 -12.08 -32.11 25.04
C GLU A 181 -13.29 -31.24 25.41
N GLY A 182 -13.42 -30.06 24.76
CA GLY A 182 -14.49 -29.11 25.05
C GLY A 182 -14.26 -28.21 26.28
N GLN A 183 -13.13 -28.32 26.96
CA GLN A 183 -12.71 -27.38 27.99
C GLN A 183 -11.68 -26.40 27.45
N VAL A 184 -11.77 -25.16 27.92
CA VAL A 184 -10.81 -24.08 27.58
C VAL A 184 -9.75 -24.03 28.69
N GLY A 185 -8.49 -23.86 28.31
CA GLY A 185 -7.39 -23.66 29.27
C GLY A 185 -7.43 -22.26 29.91
N THR A 186 -6.38 -21.94 30.66
CA THR A 186 -6.17 -20.59 31.21
C THR A 186 -4.78 -20.07 30.87
N GLY A 187 -4.62 -18.76 30.86
CA GLY A 187 -3.34 -18.11 30.59
C GLY A 187 -2.87 -18.30 29.16
N ALA A 188 -1.56 -18.37 28.98
CA ALA A 188 -0.98 -18.48 27.65
C ALA A 188 -1.28 -19.82 26.97
N ILE A 189 -1.71 -19.80 25.72
CA ILE A 189 -1.91 -21.02 24.91
C ILE A 189 -0.54 -21.63 24.62
N ARG A 190 -0.28 -22.81 25.17
CA ARG A 190 0.92 -23.58 24.86
C ARG A 190 0.84 -24.12 23.44
N VAL A 191 1.95 -24.07 22.75
CA VAL A 191 2.06 -24.61 21.40
C VAL A 191 2.85 -25.91 21.48
N PRO A 192 2.20 -27.07 21.25
CA PRO A 192 2.90 -28.34 21.27
C PRO A 192 3.90 -28.43 20.11
N PRO A 193 4.86 -29.36 20.13
CA PRO A 193 5.73 -29.61 18.99
C PRO A 193 4.92 -29.95 17.74
N PRO A 194 5.36 -29.46 16.54
CA PRO A 194 4.65 -29.74 15.29
C PRO A 194 4.73 -31.22 14.93
N PRO A 195 3.58 -31.87 14.62
CA PRO A 195 3.60 -33.23 14.10
C PRO A 195 4.10 -33.25 12.64
N PRO A 196 4.47 -34.42 12.10
CA PRO A 196 4.76 -34.57 10.69
C PRO A 196 3.56 -34.20 9.83
N PHE A 197 3.81 -33.45 8.74
CA PHE A 197 2.76 -33.08 7.79
C PHE A 197 2.72 -34.07 6.61
N THR A 198 2.10 -35.23 6.85
CA THR A 198 1.95 -36.31 5.88
C THR A 198 0.85 -36.01 4.85
N PRO A 199 0.74 -36.78 3.74
CA PRO A 199 -0.39 -36.67 2.82
C PRO A 199 -1.75 -36.85 3.52
N GLU A 200 -1.85 -37.75 4.51
CA GLU A 200 -3.05 -38.00 5.31
C GLU A 200 -3.39 -36.77 6.19
N ALA A 201 -2.41 -36.21 6.86
CA ALA A 201 -2.55 -34.98 7.63
C ALA A 201 -3.02 -33.81 6.74
N ARG A 202 -2.47 -33.73 5.52
CA ARG A 202 -2.90 -32.73 4.54
C ARG A 202 -4.37 -32.93 4.11
N LYS A 203 -4.79 -34.18 3.88
CA LYS A 203 -6.18 -34.49 3.53
C LYS A 203 -7.13 -34.07 4.65
N LEU A 204 -6.81 -34.45 5.91
CA LEU A 204 -7.57 -34.05 7.09
C LEU A 204 -7.64 -32.51 7.22
N ALA A 205 -6.51 -31.82 7.03
CA ALA A 205 -6.48 -30.37 7.07
C ALA A 205 -7.39 -29.72 6.02
N LEU A 206 -7.46 -30.27 4.80
CA LEU A 206 -8.35 -29.79 3.75
C LEU A 206 -9.83 -30.00 4.11
N GLU A 207 -10.18 -31.15 4.67
CA GLU A 207 -11.52 -31.44 5.15
C GLU A 207 -11.94 -30.46 6.25
N ARG A 208 -11.10 -30.31 7.30
CA ARG A 208 -11.35 -29.37 8.41
C ARG A 208 -11.42 -27.91 7.95
N TYR A 209 -10.55 -27.53 7.00
CA TYR A 209 -10.59 -26.19 6.42
C TYR A 209 -11.88 -25.95 5.64
N ALA A 210 -12.34 -26.93 4.86
CA ALA A 210 -13.59 -26.81 4.11
C ALA A 210 -14.78 -26.63 5.05
N ASP A 211 -14.83 -27.37 6.14
CA ASP A 211 -15.94 -27.35 7.11
C ASP A 211 -15.98 -26.07 7.95
N ALA A 212 -14.82 -25.64 8.48
CA ALA A 212 -14.78 -24.60 9.51
C ALA A 212 -14.27 -23.24 9.01
N CYS A 213 -13.58 -23.15 7.87
CA CYS A 213 -12.85 -21.95 7.45
C CYS A 213 -13.27 -21.40 6.08
N ALA A 214 -13.65 -22.30 5.14
CA ALA A 214 -13.83 -21.94 3.75
C ALA A 214 -15.01 -21.00 3.49
N SER A 215 -16.05 -21.01 4.32
CA SER A 215 -17.20 -20.10 4.20
C SER A 215 -16.76 -18.63 4.20
N CYS A 216 -15.79 -18.29 5.05
CA CYS A 216 -15.22 -16.95 5.16
C CYS A 216 -13.95 -16.78 4.30
N HIS A 217 -12.99 -17.73 4.42
CA HIS A 217 -11.68 -17.61 3.80
C HIS A 217 -11.63 -18.04 2.32
N GLY A 218 -12.72 -18.57 1.78
CA GLY A 218 -12.77 -19.14 0.44
C GLY A 218 -12.13 -20.53 0.36
N LYS A 219 -12.52 -21.34 -0.63
CA LYS A 219 -12.04 -22.73 -0.78
C LYS A 219 -10.54 -22.86 -1.00
N THR A 220 -9.91 -21.80 -1.53
CA THR A 220 -8.47 -21.77 -1.85
C THR A 220 -7.68 -20.77 -0.98
N GLY A 221 -8.30 -20.24 0.06
CA GLY A 221 -7.65 -19.31 1.00
C GLY A 221 -7.50 -17.87 0.49
N LYS A 222 -8.20 -17.48 -0.58
CA LYS A 222 -8.11 -16.14 -1.21
C LYS A 222 -8.92 -15.06 -0.49
N GLY A 223 -9.61 -15.39 0.60
CA GLY A 223 -10.47 -14.45 1.31
C GLY A 223 -11.75 -14.10 0.54
N ASP A 224 -12.11 -14.92 -0.43
CA ASP A 224 -13.25 -14.79 -1.35
C ASP A 224 -14.46 -15.65 -0.94
N GLY A 225 -14.56 -15.98 0.35
CA GLY A 225 -15.72 -16.67 0.90
C GLY A 225 -17.02 -15.88 0.72
N THR A 226 -18.14 -16.61 0.74
CA THR A 226 -19.46 -16.05 0.41
C THR A 226 -20.13 -15.28 1.54
N GLU A 227 -19.64 -15.43 2.76
CA GLU A 227 -20.22 -14.75 3.94
C GLU A 227 -19.80 -13.29 4.02
N GLU A 228 -20.79 -12.40 4.11
CA GLU A 228 -20.56 -11.01 4.44
C GLU A 228 -20.16 -10.88 5.91
N GLN A 229 -19.00 -10.27 6.15
CA GLN A 229 -18.41 -10.14 7.46
C GLN A 229 -18.36 -8.67 7.89
N LYS A 230 -18.66 -8.41 9.18
CA LYS A 230 -18.50 -7.11 9.81
C LYS A 230 -17.65 -7.24 11.07
N ASP A 231 -16.83 -6.24 11.35
CA ASP A 231 -16.09 -6.18 12.61
C ASP A 231 -16.97 -5.69 13.77
N ASP A 232 -16.40 -5.61 14.97
CA ASP A 232 -17.09 -5.17 16.19
C ASP A 232 -17.55 -3.70 16.16
N LEU A 233 -17.11 -2.93 15.18
CA LEU A 233 -17.57 -1.56 14.93
C LEU A 233 -18.64 -1.49 13.83
N GLY A 234 -19.05 -2.63 13.26
CA GLY A 234 -20.04 -2.73 12.19
C GLY A 234 -19.48 -2.44 10.79
N TYR A 235 -18.17 -2.24 10.63
CA TYR A 235 -17.57 -2.03 9.33
C TYR A 235 -17.42 -3.34 8.56
N PRO A 236 -17.66 -3.34 7.24
CA PRO A 236 -17.37 -4.49 6.40
C PRO A 236 -15.90 -4.90 6.54
N THR A 237 -15.66 -6.17 6.77
CA THR A 237 -14.32 -6.73 6.84
C THR A 237 -14.26 -8.00 5.99
N ARG A 238 -13.06 -8.32 5.49
CA ARG A 238 -12.83 -9.57 4.75
C ARG A 238 -11.61 -10.30 5.31
N PRO A 239 -11.62 -11.62 5.27
CA PRO A 239 -10.43 -12.42 5.51
C PRO A 239 -9.30 -12.02 4.56
N ARG A 240 -8.06 -12.25 4.97
CA ARG A 240 -6.90 -12.05 4.10
C ARG A 240 -6.86 -13.10 3.01
N ASP A 241 -6.32 -12.73 1.86
CA ASP A 241 -5.81 -13.69 0.91
C ASP A 241 -4.53 -14.32 1.48
N LEU A 242 -4.65 -15.56 1.93
CA LEU A 242 -3.56 -16.30 2.56
C LEU A 242 -2.51 -16.77 1.55
N THR A 243 -2.84 -16.74 0.25
CA THR A 243 -1.95 -17.14 -0.84
C THR A 243 -0.88 -16.07 -1.13
N LEU A 244 -1.13 -14.81 -0.71
CA LEU A 244 -0.17 -13.72 -0.84
C LEU A 244 0.93 -13.72 0.23
N GLY A 245 0.81 -14.57 1.27
CA GLY A 245 1.76 -14.59 2.38
C GLY A 245 1.66 -13.40 3.34
N VAL A 246 0.65 -12.54 3.17
CA VAL A 246 0.39 -11.35 4.00
C VAL A 246 -0.52 -11.71 5.16
N PHE A 247 0.04 -12.01 6.32
CA PHE A 247 -0.72 -12.33 7.52
C PHE A 247 -0.86 -11.13 8.44
N LYS A 248 -2.04 -10.97 9.07
CA LYS A 248 -2.16 -10.05 10.22
C LYS A 248 -1.25 -10.56 11.34
N GLY A 249 -0.26 -9.80 11.75
CA GLY A 249 0.77 -10.24 12.67
C GLY A 249 1.78 -11.22 12.02
N SER A 250 2.43 -12.07 12.83
CA SER A 250 3.52 -12.94 12.38
C SER A 250 3.07 -14.10 11.50
N PRO A 251 3.81 -14.47 10.43
CA PRO A 251 3.64 -15.72 9.67
C PRO A 251 4.32 -16.92 10.36
N ASP A 252 4.93 -16.71 11.53
CA ASP A 252 5.54 -17.77 12.31
C ASP A 252 4.52 -18.86 12.66
N PRO A 253 4.85 -20.14 12.51
CA PRO A 253 3.92 -21.24 12.74
C PRO A 253 3.25 -21.22 14.12
N ALA A 254 4.02 -20.95 15.18
CA ALA A 254 3.48 -20.91 16.53
C ALA A 254 2.49 -19.76 16.74
N HIS A 255 2.71 -18.62 16.06
CA HIS A 255 1.77 -17.49 16.10
C HIS A 255 0.51 -17.75 15.27
N LEU A 256 0.62 -18.45 14.15
CA LEU A 256 -0.54 -18.90 13.38
C LEU A 256 -1.37 -19.91 14.17
N TYR A 257 -0.70 -20.85 14.84
CA TYR A 257 -1.33 -21.81 15.75
C TYR A 257 -2.20 -21.11 16.81
N ARG A 258 -1.60 -20.19 17.58
CA ARG A 258 -2.33 -19.44 18.61
C ARG A 258 -3.47 -18.62 18.03
N ARG A 259 -3.31 -18.07 16.82
CA ARG A 259 -4.35 -17.30 16.14
C ARG A 259 -5.54 -18.15 15.71
N ILE A 260 -5.30 -19.39 15.29
CA ILE A 260 -6.37 -20.33 14.97
C ILE A 260 -7.11 -20.68 16.26
N VAL A 261 -6.39 -21.07 17.30
CA VAL A 261 -6.97 -21.50 18.57
C VAL A 261 -7.71 -20.36 19.28
N ALA A 262 -7.06 -19.19 19.50
CA ALA A 262 -7.67 -18.05 20.19
C ALA A 262 -8.68 -17.26 19.36
N GLY A 263 -8.65 -17.42 18.03
CA GLY A 263 -9.37 -16.54 17.13
C GLY A 263 -8.79 -15.13 17.11
N MET A 264 -9.57 -14.16 16.63
CA MET A 264 -9.18 -12.74 16.56
C MET A 264 -10.26 -11.87 17.18
N PRO A 265 -10.13 -11.43 18.43
CA PRO A 265 -11.12 -10.57 19.10
C PRO A 265 -11.46 -9.31 18.29
N GLY A 266 -12.74 -8.94 18.26
CA GLY A 266 -13.23 -7.79 17.48
C GLY A 266 -13.25 -8.02 15.97
N THR A 267 -13.15 -9.26 15.54
CA THR A 267 -13.39 -9.70 14.16
C THR A 267 -14.29 -10.94 14.15
N PRO A 268 -14.92 -11.28 13.02
CA PRO A 268 -15.71 -12.51 12.89
C PRO A 268 -14.94 -13.82 13.09
N MET A 269 -13.61 -13.80 13.09
CA MET A 269 -12.81 -15.02 13.28
C MET A 269 -12.98 -15.55 14.71
N PRO A 270 -13.71 -16.68 14.92
CA PRO A 270 -14.00 -17.22 16.24
C PRO A 270 -12.78 -17.87 16.88
N MET A 271 -12.87 -18.21 18.16
CA MET A 271 -12.00 -19.18 18.80
C MET A 271 -12.28 -20.56 18.20
N SER A 272 -11.23 -21.31 17.95
CA SER A 272 -11.28 -22.70 17.46
C SER A 272 -10.55 -23.59 18.46
N ASP A 273 -11.06 -23.64 19.70
CA ASP A 273 -10.54 -24.44 20.80
C ASP A 273 -10.55 -25.94 20.48
N TRP A 274 -11.54 -26.39 19.69
CA TRP A 274 -11.64 -27.75 19.13
C TRP A 274 -10.39 -28.16 18.33
N ALA A 275 -9.68 -27.20 17.72
CA ALA A 275 -8.49 -27.47 16.93
C ALA A 275 -7.21 -27.59 17.80
N TYR A 276 -7.27 -27.33 19.11
CA TYR A 276 -6.11 -27.39 19.98
C TYR A 276 -5.43 -28.78 19.93
N GLY A 277 -4.13 -28.81 19.66
CA GLY A 277 -3.37 -30.04 19.44
C GLY A 277 -2.90 -30.19 17.99
N GLU A 278 -3.00 -31.37 17.43
CA GLU A 278 -2.50 -31.67 16.08
C GLU A 278 -3.31 -31.00 14.96
N GLU A 279 -4.61 -30.84 15.15
CA GLU A 279 -5.48 -30.26 14.11
C GLU A 279 -5.09 -28.81 13.79
N ALA A 280 -4.81 -27.99 14.79
CA ALA A 280 -4.33 -26.62 14.56
C ALA A 280 -3.01 -26.62 13.79
N TRP A 281 -2.11 -27.57 14.06
CA TRP A 281 -0.86 -27.72 13.31
C TRP A 281 -1.10 -28.13 11.85
N HIS A 282 -2.04 -29.03 11.60
CA HIS A 282 -2.39 -29.43 10.25
C HIS A 282 -2.96 -28.25 9.46
N LEU A 283 -3.81 -27.41 10.07
CA LEU A 283 -4.32 -26.18 9.47
C LEU A 283 -3.20 -25.15 9.25
N VAL A 284 -2.29 -24.95 10.19
CA VAL A 284 -1.11 -24.06 10.02
C VAL A 284 -0.27 -24.48 8.82
N ASN A 285 0.05 -25.78 8.72
CA ASN A 285 0.86 -26.31 7.64
C ASN A 285 0.16 -26.17 6.28
N LEU A 286 -1.16 -26.42 6.23
CA LEU A 286 -1.96 -26.21 5.04
C LEU A 286 -1.91 -24.74 4.59
N ILE A 287 -2.23 -23.81 5.47
CA ILE A 287 -2.26 -22.36 5.18
C ILE A 287 -0.87 -21.89 4.72
N ARG A 288 0.19 -22.34 5.38
CA ARG A 288 1.56 -21.99 4.99
C ARG A 288 1.99 -22.58 3.64
N SER A 289 1.39 -23.69 3.23
CA SER A 289 1.66 -24.32 1.92
C SER A 289 1.15 -23.49 0.73
N TRP A 290 0.26 -22.52 0.95
CA TRP A 290 -0.28 -21.67 -0.11
C TRP A 290 0.61 -20.49 -0.48
N SER A 291 1.63 -20.17 0.32
CA SER A 291 2.59 -19.11 0.03
C SER A 291 4.02 -19.55 0.32
N GLY A 292 4.98 -19.07 -0.47
CA GLY A 292 6.39 -19.36 -0.27
C GLY A 292 7.06 -18.47 0.81
N ASP A 293 8.25 -18.88 1.31
CA ASP A 293 9.00 -18.09 2.30
C ASP A 293 9.41 -16.72 1.75
N SER A 294 9.84 -16.65 0.51
CA SER A 294 10.19 -15.38 -0.15
C SER A 294 9.00 -14.42 -0.23
N GLN A 295 7.81 -14.95 -0.47
CA GLN A 295 6.56 -14.17 -0.50
C GLN A 295 6.24 -13.61 0.88
N ARG A 296 6.35 -14.44 1.92
CA ARG A 296 6.15 -14.02 3.31
C ARG A 296 7.17 -12.98 3.75
N GLN A 297 8.43 -13.10 3.31
CA GLN A 297 9.48 -12.12 3.60
C GLN A 297 9.19 -10.76 2.94
N ARG A 298 8.72 -10.74 1.68
CA ARG A 298 8.34 -9.50 1.00
C ARG A 298 7.15 -8.79 1.63
N ALA A 299 6.27 -9.53 2.32
CA ALA A 299 5.14 -8.94 3.04
C ALA A 299 5.53 -8.21 4.34
N GLU A 300 6.80 -8.29 4.76
CA GLU A 300 7.27 -7.64 5.97
C GLU A 300 7.52 -6.14 5.75
N MET A 301 7.07 -5.33 6.69
CA MET A 301 7.23 -3.87 6.67
C MET A 301 8.55 -3.44 7.34
N TRP A 302 9.67 -3.96 6.83
CA TRP A 302 10.98 -3.63 7.38
C TRP A 302 11.49 -2.29 6.88
N LYS A 303 12.40 -1.70 7.65
CA LYS A 303 13.20 -0.57 7.22
C LYS A 303 14.40 -1.09 6.43
N PHE A 304 14.61 -0.54 5.23
CA PHE A 304 15.71 -0.89 4.34
C PHE A 304 16.63 0.32 4.16
N ARG A 305 17.86 0.04 3.77
CA ARG A 305 18.77 1.04 3.23
C ARG A 305 18.77 0.96 1.70
N ILE A 306 18.33 2.03 1.06
CA ILE A 306 18.36 2.23 -0.38
C ILE A 306 19.65 2.99 -0.68
N VAL A 307 20.53 2.40 -1.47
CA VAL A 307 21.80 3.05 -1.84
C VAL A 307 21.64 3.71 -3.21
N ALA A 308 21.72 5.03 -3.26
CA ALA A 308 21.89 5.76 -4.50
C ALA A 308 23.36 5.63 -4.91
N ARG A 309 23.62 4.73 -5.86
CA ARG A 309 24.97 4.46 -6.35
C ARG A 309 25.48 5.61 -7.21
N ARG A 310 26.74 5.98 -7.03
CA ARG A 310 27.38 7.01 -7.84
C ARG A 310 27.74 6.46 -9.23
N VAL A 311 27.36 7.21 -10.26
CA VAL A 311 27.62 6.90 -11.67
C VAL A 311 28.11 8.15 -12.41
N PRO A 312 28.89 8.02 -13.51
CA PRO A 312 29.36 9.18 -14.27
C PRO A 312 28.23 9.97 -14.94
N GLN A 313 27.16 9.29 -15.33
CA GLN A 313 26.00 9.87 -16.02
C GLN A 313 24.73 9.16 -15.57
N LEU A 314 23.63 9.91 -15.40
CA LEU A 314 22.33 9.36 -15.06
C LEU A 314 21.60 8.81 -16.30
N PRO A 315 20.75 7.80 -16.13
CA PRO A 315 19.84 7.36 -17.19
C PRO A 315 18.84 8.45 -17.56
N GLU A 316 18.48 8.52 -18.84
CA GLU A 316 17.49 9.46 -19.37
C GLU A 316 16.07 8.87 -19.41
N HIS A 317 15.97 7.52 -19.34
CA HIS A 317 14.71 6.80 -19.49
C HIS A 317 14.53 5.72 -18.41
N PRO A 318 13.29 5.40 -18.01
CA PRO A 318 12.99 4.33 -17.06
C PRO A 318 13.45 2.94 -17.52
N ASP A 319 13.48 2.69 -18.83
CA ASP A 319 13.87 1.41 -19.45
C ASP A 319 15.37 1.29 -19.74
N SER A 320 16.15 2.31 -19.38
CA SER A 320 17.61 2.30 -19.59
C SER A 320 18.29 1.09 -18.92
N GLY A 321 19.18 0.42 -19.66
CA GLY A 321 20.01 -0.66 -19.11
C GLY A 321 20.93 -0.23 -17.97
N MET A 322 21.17 1.08 -17.80
CA MET A 322 21.98 1.63 -16.71
C MET A 322 21.37 1.38 -15.32
N TRP A 323 20.06 1.18 -15.22
CA TRP A 323 19.40 0.85 -13.95
C TRP A 323 19.85 -0.47 -13.33
N ARG A 324 20.54 -1.33 -14.10
CA ARG A 324 21.17 -2.55 -13.56
C ARG A 324 22.36 -2.26 -12.64
N LEU A 325 22.93 -1.05 -12.70
CA LEU A 325 23.99 -0.60 -11.79
C LEU A 325 23.44 -0.29 -10.38
N ALA A 326 22.17 0.05 -10.27
CA ALA A 326 21.51 0.29 -9.00
C ALA A 326 20.89 -1.00 -8.45
N GLN A 327 21.05 -1.24 -7.15
CA GLN A 327 20.38 -2.34 -6.50
C GLN A 327 18.88 -2.09 -6.44
N ALA A 328 18.11 -3.14 -6.72
CA ALA A 328 16.67 -3.14 -6.51
C ALA A 328 16.35 -3.42 -5.03
N VAL A 329 15.52 -2.59 -4.43
CA VAL A 329 14.99 -2.79 -3.08
C VAL A 329 13.47 -2.93 -3.18
N ASN A 330 12.93 -4.09 -2.80
CA ASN A 330 11.49 -4.32 -2.78
C ASN A 330 10.94 -3.92 -1.42
N LEU A 331 9.93 -3.07 -1.42
CA LEU A 331 9.29 -2.52 -0.23
C LEU A 331 7.82 -2.92 -0.21
N HIS A 332 7.35 -3.43 0.92
CA HIS A 332 5.94 -3.67 1.12
C HIS A 332 5.15 -2.36 1.25
N LEU A 333 4.00 -2.30 0.59
CA LEU A 333 3.09 -1.15 0.62
C LEU A 333 1.91 -1.43 1.56
N MET A 334 1.72 -0.56 2.54
CA MET A 334 0.59 -0.58 3.45
C MET A 334 -0.58 0.19 2.88
N PRO A 335 -1.77 -0.41 2.68
CA PRO A 335 -2.95 0.36 2.29
C PRO A 335 -3.46 1.20 3.47
N LEU A 336 -3.61 2.50 3.29
CA LEU A 336 -4.29 3.34 4.27
C LEU A 336 -5.80 3.04 4.31
N TRP A 337 -6.36 2.70 3.16
CA TRP A 337 -7.72 2.19 3.02
C TRP A 337 -7.67 0.81 2.37
N TRP A 338 -8.03 -0.22 3.13
CA TRP A 338 -8.00 -1.59 2.63
C TRP A 338 -8.99 -1.78 1.47
N ARG A 339 -8.52 -2.40 0.40
CA ARG A 339 -9.27 -2.81 -0.79
C ARG A 339 -8.63 -4.05 -1.39
N THR A 340 -9.38 -4.77 -2.18
CA THR A 340 -8.90 -6.02 -2.81
C THR A 340 -7.86 -5.72 -3.88
N ASP A 341 -8.16 -4.76 -4.75
CA ASP A 341 -7.26 -4.30 -5.80
C ASP A 341 -6.39 -3.14 -5.28
N ARG A 342 -5.14 -3.43 -5.00
CA ARG A 342 -4.17 -2.47 -4.49
C ARG A 342 -2.75 -2.90 -4.82
N PRO A 343 -1.82 -1.97 -5.01
CA PRO A 343 -0.40 -2.29 -5.06
C PRO A 343 0.07 -2.86 -3.71
N GLU A 344 0.70 -4.05 -3.75
CA GLU A 344 1.24 -4.73 -2.55
C GLU A 344 2.71 -4.40 -2.29
N GLU A 345 3.45 -4.06 -3.35
CA GLU A 345 4.88 -3.78 -3.27
C GLU A 345 5.32 -2.72 -4.29
N ILE A 346 6.42 -2.06 -4.00
CA ILE A 346 7.13 -1.17 -4.91
C ILE A 346 8.61 -1.51 -4.91
N THR A 347 9.21 -1.59 -6.09
CA THR A 347 10.65 -1.74 -6.27
C THR A 347 11.29 -0.39 -6.49
N VAL A 348 12.33 -0.07 -5.72
CA VAL A 348 13.06 1.18 -5.79
C VAL A 348 14.50 0.94 -6.22
N ARG A 349 14.99 1.74 -7.15
CA ARG A 349 16.42 1.85 -7.51
C ARG A 349 16.82 3.32 -7.43
N ALA A 350 18.08 3.60 -7.06
CA ALA A 350 18.58 4.96 -6.94
C ALA A 350 20.00 5.06 -7.53
N LEU A 351 20.24 6.14 -8.28
CA LEU A 351 21.53 6.51 -8.83
C LEU A 351 21.76 8.01 -8.63
N HIS A 352 23.01 8.46 -8.52
CA HIS A 352 23.38 9.86 -8.58
C HIS A 352 24.73 10.07 -9.29
N ASP A 353 24.93 11.27 -9.86
CA ASP A 353 26.18 11.64 -10.56
C ASP A 353 27.02 12.67 -9.79
N GLY A 354 26.64 12.94 -8.54
CA GLY A 354 27.24 13.98 -7.68
C GLY A 354 26.62 15.37 -7.86
N LYS A 355 25.75 15.57 -8.87
CA LYS A 355 24.99 16.81 -9.13
C LYS A 355 23.49 16.58 -9.04
N GLN A 356 23.04 15.48 -9.59
CA GLN A 356 21.63 15.07 -9.64
C GLN A 356 21.44 13.67 -9.04
N VAL A 357 20.23 13.39 -8.58
CA VAL A 357 19.76 12.06 -8.20
C VAL A 357 18.64 11.63 -9.14
N ALA A 358 18.60 10.35 -9.46
CA ALA A 358 17.52 9.70 -10.15
C ALA A 358 17.02 8.50 -9.34
N LEU A 359 15.70 8.41 -9.18
CA LEU A 359 15.01 7.29 -8.55
C LEU A 359 14.15 6.59 -9.61
N LEU A 360 14.25 5.27 -9.70
CA LEU A 360 13.35 4.45 -10.51
C LEU A 360 12.41 3.69 -9.58
N LEU A 361 11.12 3.89 -9.78
CA LEU A 361 10.02 3.32 -9.02
C LEU A 361 9.25 2.37 -9.95
N THR A 362 9.13 1.10 -9.54
CA THR A 362 8.46 0.08 -10.37
C THR A 362 7.43 -0.65 -9.53
N TRP A 363 6.19 -0.75 -10.02
CA TRP A 363 5.13 -1.53 -9.38
C TRP A 363 4.23 -2.19 -10.40
N SER A 364 3.60 -3.29 -10.01
CA SER A 364 2.62 -3.98 -10.85
C SER A 364 1.27 -3.28 -10.76
N ASP A 365 0.64 -3.08 -11.91
CA ASP A 365 -0.70 -2.55 -12.08
C ASP A 365 -1.33 -3.22 -13.30
N THR A 366 -2.55 -3.74 -13.14
CA THR A 366 -3.24 -4.46 -14.23
C THR A 366 -3.91 -3.53 -15.23
N THR A 367 -4.04 -2.25 -14.87
CA THR A 367 -4.69 -1.20 -15.66
C THR A 367 -3.75 -0.04 -15.93
N HIS A 368 -4.05 0.73 -16.95
CA HIS A 368 -3.33 1.96 -17.30
C HIS A 368 -4.30 3.14 -17.19
N ASP A 369 -4.48 3.62 -15.97
CA ASP A 369 -5.44 4.69 -15.67
C ASP A 369 -4.75 6.05 -15.77
N HIS A 370 -4.88 6.71 -16.92
CA HIS A 370 -4.22 7.97 -17.24
C HIS A 370 -5.19 9.09 -17.66
N THR A 371 -6.50 8.87 -17.49
CA THR A 371 -7.53 9.85 -17.83
C THR A 371 -8.01 10.55 -16.55
N ALA A 372 -8.19 11.88 -16.62
CA ALA A 372 -8.72 12.69 -15.52
C ALA A 372 -9.63 13.81 -16.04
N MET A 373 -10.56 13.47 -16.95
CA MET A 373 -11.45 14.40 -17.62
C MET A 373 -12.79 14.56 -16.89
N ARG A 374 -13.26 13.52 -16.24
CA ARG A 374 -14.52 13.48 -15.51
C ARG A 374 -14.27 13.36 -14.00
N PRO A 375 -15.20 13.80 -13.12
CA PRO A 375 -15.05 13.67 -11.67
C PRO A 375 -14.86 12.24 -11.17
N GLN A 376 -15.33 11.25 -11.93
CA GLN A 376 -15.18 9.83 -11.63
C GLN A 376 -13.92 9.19 -12.22
N ASP A 377 -13.12 9.92 -12.99
CA ASP A 377 -11.86 9.43 -13.52
C ASP A 377 -10.79 9.54 -12.41
N PHE A 378 -10.16 8.42 -12.10
CA PHE A 378 -9.05 8.34 -11.18
C PHE A 378 -7.83 7.84 -11.94
N ARG A 379 -6.65 8.25 -11.50
CA ARG A 379 -5.39 8.03 -12.21
C ARG A 379 -4.36 7.32 -11.37
N ASP A 380 -3.49 6.62 -12.05
CA ASP A 380 -2.32 6.03 -11.42
C ASP A 380 -1.31 7.12 -11.07
N ALA A 381 -0.70 6.99 -9.91
CA ALA A 381 0.29 7.94 -9.44
C ALA A 381 1.29 7.29 -8.50
N VAL A 382 2.46 7.90 -8.41
CA VAL A 382 3.49 7.54 -7.43
C VAL A 382 4.11 8.78 -6.84
N ALA A 383 4.46 8.72 -5.55
CA ALA A 383 5.16 9.80 -4.87
C ALA A 383 6.30 9.29 -4.01
N VAL A 384 7.31 10.14 -3.86
CA VAL A 384 8.42 9.99 -2.93
C VAL A 384 8.36 11.13 -1.95
N GLN A 385 8.34 10.87 -0.66
CA GLN A 385 8.46 11.90 0.37
C GLN A 385 9.83 11.82 1.06
N PHE A 386 10.36 12.98 1.43
CA PHE A 386 11.63 13.12 2.12
C PHE A 386 11.40 13.85 3.43
N ALA A 387 11.98 13.35 4.52
CA ALA A 387 12.09 14.12 5.75
C ALA A 387 13.12 15.26 5.56
N LEU A 388 12.82 16.41 6.16
CA LEU A 388 13.73 17.57 6.12
C LEU A 388 14.71 17.59 7.30
N THR A 389 14.53 16.65 8.25
CA THR A 389 15.37 16.48 9.44
C THR A 389 15.79 15.01 9.58
N PRO A 390 16.92 14.72 10.23
CA PRO A 390 17.37 13.35 10.47
C PRO A 390 16.42 12.52 11.34
N ASP A 391 15.72 13.16 12.29
CA ASP A 391 14.64 12.57 13.08
C ASP A 391 13.30 12.82 12.37
N PRO A 392 12.80 11.85 11.55
CA PRO A 392 11.68 12.11 10.68
C PRO A 392 10.38 12.30 11.48
N PRO A 393 9.44 13.11 10.95
CA PRO A 393 8.10 13.23 11.51
C PRO A 393 7.31 11.94 11.32
N PHE A 394 6.03 11.96 11.71
CA PHE A 394 5.12 10.87 11.39
C PHE A 394 5.19 10.49 9.90
N PHE A 395 5.23 9.19 9.60
CA PHE A 395 5.60 8.66 8.26
C PHE A 395 4.64 9.07 7.12
N ALA A 396 3.43 9.44 7.44
CA ALA A 396 2.44 9.78 6.43
C ALA A 396 2.25 11.31 6.34
N MET A 397 2.96 11.93 5.41
CA MET A 397 2.86 13.34 5.05
C MET A 397 3.32 14.34 6.13
N GLY A 398 4.15 13.90 7.08
CA GLY A 398 4.64 14.75 8.16
C GLY A 398 3.65 14.94 9.30
N SER A 399 3.93 15.89 10.17
CA SER A 399 3.13 16.27 11.32
C SER A 399 3.13 17.79 11.52
N ARG A 400 2.22 18.30 12.37
CA ARG A 400 2.07 19.73 12.59
C ARG A 400 3.38 20.39 12.97
N GLY A 401 3.85 21.33 12.14
CA GLY A 401 5.12 22.02 12.29
C GLY A 401 6.34 21.28 11.72
N GLU A 402 6.22 19.99 11.41
CA GLU A 402 7.29 19.17 10.86
C GLU A 402 6.99 18.84 9.38
N PHE A 403 7.64 19.53 8.48
CA PHE A 403 7.40 19.43 7.06
C PHE A 403 8.11 18.24 6.41
N VAL A 404 7.49 17.73 5.36
CA VAL A 404 8.10 16.80 4.39
C VAL A 404 8.09 17.43 3.01
N ASN A 405 9.11 17.14 2.18
CA ASN A 405 9.13 17.46 0.76
C ASN A 405 8.66 16.23 -0.02
N ILE A 406 7.79 16.42 -1.02
CA ILE A 406 7.18 15.31 -1.77
C ILE A 406 7.36 15.57 -3.26
N TRP A 407 7.90 14.57 -3.98
CA TRP A 407 7.93 14.53 -5.43
C TRP A 407 6.85 13.57 -5.92
N MET A 408 5.93 14.05 -6.73
CA MET A 408 4.78 13.27 -7.17
C MET A 408 4.65 13.27 -8.68
N TRP A 409 4.62 12.09 -9.27
CA TRP A 409 4.27 11.86 -10.66
C TRP A 409 2.83 11.36 -10.77
N LYS A 410 2.13 11.76 -11.82
CA LYS A 410 0.78 11.34 -12.15
C LYS A 410 0.67 11.01 -13.63
N SER A 411 0.03 9.91 -13.96
CA SER A 411 -0.12 9.38 -15.32
C SER A 411 -0.85 10.36 -16.26
N GLU A 412 -1.91 11.02 -15.80
CA GLU A 412 -2.66 11.99 -16.62
C GLU A 412 -1.82 13.20 -17.00
N ARG A 413 -0.87 13.59 -16.16
CA ARG A 413 0.00 14.73 -16.45
C ARG A 413 1.07 14.40 -17.47
N GLN A 414 1.49 13.15 -17.50
CA GLN A 414 2.37 12.69 -18.56
C GLN A 414 1.61 12.58 -19.89
N ALA A 415 0.40 12.04 -19.89
CA ALA A 415 -0.46 11.99 -21.07
C ALA A 415 -0.70 13.39 -21.67
N ASP A 416 -0.85 14.42 -20.83
CA ASP A 416 -0.96 15.81 -21.27
C ASP A 416 0.30 16.38 -21.93
N LEU A 417 1.48 15.82 -21.63
CA LEU A 417 2.74 16.24 -22.25
C LEU A 417 3.03 15.54 -23.58
N GLU A 418 2.40 14.41 -23.80
CA GLU A 418 2.50 13.62 -25.02
C GLU A 418 1.53 14.15 -26.10
N PRO A 419 1.66 13.72 -27.38
CA PRO A 419 0.76 14.17 -28.46
C PRO A 419 -0.73 13.90 -28.21
N ALA A 420 -1.04 13.09 -27.22
CA ALA A 420 -2.39 12.70 -26.86
C ALA A 420 -3.00 13.59 -25.77
N PHE A 421 -2.80 14.90 -25.84
CA PHE A 421 -3.42 15.86 -24.93
C PHE A 421 -4.89 15.51 -24.65
N GLN A 422 -5.25 15.45 -23.37
CA GLN A 422 -6.61 15.13 -22.96
C GLN A 422 -7.48 16.37 -23.05
N ASP A 423 -8.54 16.28 -23.88
CA ASP A 423 -9.49 17.36 -24.10
C ASP A 423 -10.90 16.88 -23.75
N LEU A 424 -11.71 17.80 -23.19
CA LEU A 424 -13.12 17.55 -22.88
C LEU A 424 -13.92 17.15 -24.13
N GLU A 425 -13.57 17.63 -25.30
CA GLU A 425 -14.21 17.28 -26.55
C GLU A 425 -14.13 15.80 -26.88
N LYS A 426 -13.07 15.11 -26.47
CA LYS A 426 -12.94 13.66 -26.66
C LYS A 426 -13.96 12.86 -25.83
N VAL A 427 -14.37 13.41 -24.70
CA VAL A 427 -15.36 12.79 -23.80
C VAL A 427 -16.77 13.27 -24.11
N TYR A 428 -16.90 14.53 -24.51
CA TYR A 428 -18.16 15.20 -24.81
C TYR A 428 -18.11 15.82 -26.23
N PRO A 429 -18.28 15.00 -27.28
CA PRO A 429 -18.09 15.45 -28.66
C PRO A 429 -19.09 16.55 -29.12
N ASN A 430 -20.17 16.74 -28.37
CA ASN A 430 -21.16 17.79 -28.61
C ASN A 430 -20.98 19.00 -27.67
N LEU A 431 -19.81 19.14 -27.03
CA LEU A 431 -19.52 20.29 -26.17
C LEU A 431 -19.47 21.57 -26.99
N GLY A 432 -20.29 22.56 -26.60
CA GLY A 432 -20.18 23.91 -27.14
C GLY A 432 -18.94 24.62 -26.56
N ILE A 433 -18.12 25.21 -27.43
CA ILE A 433 -16.97 26.03 -27.03
C ILE A 433 -17.32 27.50 -27.19
N ASP A 434 -17.23 28.26 -26.10
CA ASP A 434 -17.36 29.70 -26.12
C ASP A 434 -16.04 30.38 -26.52
N SER A 435 -16.11 31.24 -27.51
CA SER A 435 -14.98 32.08 -27.94
C SER A 435 -15.09 33.47 -27.34
N TYR A 436 -14.04 33.88 -26.63
CA TYR A 436 -13.99 35.22 -26.02
C TYR A 436 -13.20 36.19 -26.94
N PRO A 437 -13.74 37.39 -27.22
CA PRO A 437 -13.16 38.32 -28.22
C PRO A 437 -11.70 38.71 -27.97
N ASN A 438 -11.29 38.70 -26.70
CA ASN A 438 -9.95 39.06 -26.28
C ASN A 438 -8.98 37.86 -26.21
N SER A 439 -9.44 36.67 -26.55
CA SER A 439 -8.62 35.47 -26.57
C SER A 439 -8.04 35.26 -27.96
N LYS A 440 -6.73 35.26 -28.08
CA LYS A 440 -6.04 34.90 -29.32
C LYS A 440 -6.26 33.42 -29.71
N VAL A 441 -6.85 32.63 -28.85
CA VAL A 441 -7.24 31.25 -29.08
C VAL A 441 -8.54 31.12 -29.86
N ALA A 442 -9.36 32.19 -29.91
CA ALA A 442 -10.65 32.20 -30.61
C ALA A 442 -10.60 31.90 -32.12
N ALA A 443 -9.41 31.96 -32.71
CA ALA A 443 -9.21 31.67 -34.15
C ALA A 443 -8.79 30.20 -34.41
N VAL A 444 -8.72 29.36 -33.40
CA VAL A 444 -8.27 27.95 -33.52
C VAL A 444 -9.49 27.06 -33.39
N GLU A 445 -9.82 26.31 -34.42
CA GLU A 445 -10.96 25.38 -34.44
C GLU A 445 -10.89 24.29 -33.35
N GLN A 446 -9.69 23.98 -32.90
CA GLN A 446 -9.46 23.06 -31.77
C GLN A 446 -8.33 23.62 -30.91
N PRO A 447 -8.62 24.18 -29.73
CA PRO A 447 -7.58 24.67 -28.83
C PRO A 447 -6.75 23.51 -28.31
N THR A 448 -5.54 23.38 -28.82
CA THR A 448 -4.54 22.47 -28.28
C THR A 448 -3.75 23.18 -27.21
N ARG A 449 -3.10 22.40 -26.30
CA ARG A 449 -2.14 22.96 -25.35
C ARG A 449 -1.10 23.88 -26.03
N HIS A 450 -0.69 23.51 -27.22
CA HIS A 450 0.25 24.30 -28.03
C HIS A 450 -0.33 25.66 -28.43
N ALA A 451 -1.60 25.72 -28.82
CA ALA A 451 -2.28 26.97 -29.13
C ALA A 451 -2.41 27.88 -27.89
N LEU A 452 -2.71 27.29 -26.73
CA LEU A 452 -2.74 28.02 -25.46
C LEU A 452 -1.38 28.61 -25.09
N THR A 453 -0.28 27.88 -25.39
CA THR A 453 1.09 28.35 -25.09
C THR A 453 1.57 29.46 -26.02
N LEU A 454 1.18 29.42 -27.31
CA LEU A 454 1.69 30.33 -28.34
C LEU A 454 0.84 31.59 -28.56
N GLY A 455 -0.44 31.53 -28.23
CA GLY A 455 -1.39 32.56 -28.64
C GLY A 455 -2.11 33.32 -27.53
N SER A 456 -2.12 32.80 -26.30
CA SER A 456 -2.95 33.36 -25.23
C SER A 456 -2.15 34.23 -24.26
N ASP A 457 -2.79 35.29 -23.77
CA ASP A 457 -2.33 35.94 -22.54
C ASP A 457 -2.45 34.91 -21.41
N PRO A 458 -1.35 34.54 -20.73
CA PRO A 458 -1.39 33.59 -19.62
C PRO A 458 -2.36 33.98 -18.51
N MET A 459 -2.61 35.27 -18.30
CA MET A 459 -3.54 35.78 -17.30
C MET A 459 -4.99 35.41 -17.61
N PHE A 460 -5.31 35.06 -18.84
CA PHE A 460 -6.62 34.58 -19.22
C PHE A 460 -6.91 33.17 -18.72
N ILE A 461 -5.89 32.37 -18.48
CA ILE A 461 -6.01 31.04 -17.86
C ILE A 461 -6.16 31.26 -16.34
N THR A 462 -7.38 31.26 -15.83
CA THR A 462 -7.71 31.62 -14.45
C THR A 462 -6.93 30.82 -13.42
N GLY A 463 -6.79 29.50 -13.60
CA GLY A 463 -5.99 28.66 -12.71
C GLY A 463 -4.51 29.05 -12.72
N TRP A 464 -3.96 29.40 -13.87
CA TRP A 464 -2.58 29.86 -14.00
C TRP A 464 -2.37 31.22 -13.35
N ALA A 465 -3.28 32.16 -13.59
CA ALA A 465 -3.26 33.50 -12.97
C ALA A 465 -3.35 33.41 -11.45
N ALA A 466 -4.12 32.46 -10.92
CA ALA A 466 -4.21 32.16 -9.49
C ALA A 466 -2.98 31.41 -8.92
N GLY A 467 -1.95 31.16 -9.73
CA GLY A 467 -0.73 30.46 -9.28
C GLY A 467 -0.84 28.93 -9.24
N ASN A 468 -1.90 28.34 -9.80
CA ASN A 468 -2.00 26.88 -9.89
C ASN A 468 -0.99 26.35 -10.91
N ILE A 469 0.03 25.65 -10.42
CA ILE A 469 1.10 25.09 -11.27
C ILE A 469 0.58 24.04 -12.26
N VAL A 470 -0.53 23.40 -11.96
CA VAL A 470 -1.15 22.38 -12.82
C VAL A 470 -1.74 22.99 -14.08
N SER A 471 -2.21 24.23 -13.99
CA SER A 471 -2.76 25.00 -15.10
C SER A 471 -1.69 25.67 -15.96
N ASP A 472 -0.41 25.38 -15.73
CA ASP A 472 0.70 25.92 -16.52
C ASP A 472 0.78 25.21 -17.89
N PRO A 473 0.44 25.90 -18.99
CA PRO A 473 0.49 25.31 -20.33
C PRO A 473 1.93 25.06 -20.82
N ALA A 474 2.91 25.76 -20.23
CA ALA A 474 4.33 25.60 -20.54
C ALA A 474 5.04 24.54 -19.69
N ARG A 475 4.31 23.82 -18.88
CA ARG A 475 4.85 22.74 -18.05
C ARG A 475 5.57 21.68 -18.90
N LYS A 476 6.81 21.33 -18.49
CA LYS A 476 7.66 20.37 -19.20
C LYS A 476 7.78 19.03 -18.51
N SER A 477 7.39 18.93 -17.23
CA SER A 477 7.49 17.70 -16.43
C SER A 477 6.10 17.27 -15.95
N PRO A 478 5.79 15.97 -15.92
CA PRO A 478 4.58 15.43 -15.32
C PRO A 478 4.63 15.37 -13.79
N ALA A 479 5.78 15.72 -13.19
CA ALA A 479 5.95 15.72 -11.74
C ALA A 479 5.60 17.07 -11.11
N GLU A 480 5.32 16.99 -9.81
CA GLU A 480 5.13 18.14 -8.94
C GLU A 480 6.09 18.04 -7.76
N ASP A 481 6.69 19.17 -7.39
CA ASP A 481 7.42 19.35 -6.13
C ASP A 481 6.45 19.97 -5.10
N LEU A 482 6.14 19.21 -4.07
CA LEU A 482 5.09 19.50 -3.09
C LEU A 482 5.67 19.52 -1.67
N VAL A 483 4.91 20.11 -0.74
CA VAL A 483 5.19 20.07 0.70
C VAL A 483 3.93 19.71 1.48
N ALA A 484 4.12 19.05 2.63
CA ALA A 484 3.04 18.75 3.56
C ALA A 484 3.57 18.82 5.00
N GLN A 485 2.65 19.02 5.97
CA GLN A 485 2.87 18.96 7.41
C GLN A 485 1.71 18.27 8.12
N GLY A 486 1.29 17.12 7.59
CA GLY A 486 0.14 16.34 8.05
C GLY A 486 -0.90 16.15 6.95
N PHE A 487 -1.90 15.35 7.23
CA PHE A 487 -3.01 15.07 6.31
C PHE A 487 -3.79 16.35 5.98
N GLY A 488 -4.24 16.47 4.73
CA GLY A 488 -5.01 17.65 4.26
C GLY A 488 -4.18 18.92 4.04
N THR A 489 -2.85 18.89 4.26
CA THR A 489 -1.99 20.07 4.14
C THR A 489 -1.11 20.08 2.90
N LEU A 490 -1.31 19.11 1.99
CA LEU A 490 -0.51 19.01 0.75
C LEU A 490 -0.69 20.26 -0.10
N ARG A 491 0.41 20.87 -0.48
CA ARG A 491 0.42 22.04 -1.37
C ARG A 491 1.61 22.00 -2.32
N ALA A 492 1.41 22.56 -3.51
CA ALA A 492 2.47 22.77 -4.46
C ALA A 492 3.45 23.84 -3.94
N ARG A 493 4.73 23.64 -4.20
CA ARG A 493 5.74 24.69 -4.06
C ARG A 493 5.56 25.69 -5.21
N VAL A 494 6.04 26.91 -5.01
CA VAL A 494 5.93 27.95 -6.02
C VAL A 494 6.64 27.57 -7.32
N ARG A 495 6.22 28.14 -8.46
CA ARG A 495 6.76 27.79 -9.80
C ARG A 495 8.29 27.79 -9.91
N PRO A 496 9.02 28.79 -9.44
CA PRO A 496 10.48 28.78 -9.54
C PRO A 496 11.13 27.59 -8.83
N ASP A 497 10.42 27.00 -7.86
CA ASP A 497 10.89 25.89 -7.02
C ASP A 497 10.52 24.51 -7.60
N GLN A 498 9.69 24.46 -8.67
CA GLN A 498 9.32 23.23 -9.36
C GLN A 498 10.52 22.73 -10.19
N ALA A 499 11.31 21.82 -9.59
CA ALA A 499 12.57 21.37 -10.17
C ALA A 499 12.64 19.85 -10.39
N VAL A 500 11.55 19.13 -10.11
CA VAL A 500 11.49 17.68 -10.31
C VAL A 500 11.12 17.37 -11.74
N ASP A 501 11.99 16.62 -12.42
CA ASP A 501 11.69 16.02 -13.72
C ASP A 501 11.25 14.57 -13.53
N ALA A 502 10.33 14.09 -14.37
CA ALA A 502 9.87 12.72 -14.32
C ALA A 502 9.49 12.15 -15.68
N ARG A 503 9.58 10.85 -15.78
CA ARG A 503 9.07 10.09 -16.92
C ARG A 503 8.56 8.74 -16.45
N GLY A 504 7.34 8.36 -16.86
CA GLY A 504 6.74 7.06 -16.62
C GLY A 504 6.61 6.26 -17.91
N VAL A 505 6.72 4.94 -17.80
CA VAL A 505 6.44 3.97 -18.86
C VAL A 505 5.52 2.91 -18.26
N TYR A 506 4.43 2.61 -18.96
CA TYR A 506 3.57 1.48 -18.65
C TYR A 506 3.73 0.40 -19.71
N ALA A 507 4.10 -0.79 -19.31
CA ALA A 507 4.27 -1.93 -20.20
C ALA A 507 3.92 -3.24 -19.48
N THR A 508 3.15 -4.08 -20.14
CA THR A 508 2.83 -5.46 -19.67
C THR A 508 2.39 -5.52 -18.21
N GLY A 509 1.46 -4.65 -17.78
CA GLY A 509 0.93 -4.64 -16.41
C GLY A 509 1.91 -4.09 -15.37
N THR A 510 2.83 -3.23 -15.76
CA THR A 510 3.85 -2.69 -14.87
C THR A 510 4.16 -1.25 -15.21
N TYR A 511 4.16 -0.41 -14.20
CA TYR A 511 4.70 0.95 -14.29
C TYR A 511 6.18 0.97 -13.93
N SER A 512 6.95 1.77 -14.66
CA SER A 512 8.31 2.17 -14.36
C SER A 512 8.40 3.69 -14.44
N VAL A 513 8.56 4.36 -13.32
CA VAL A 513 8.59 5.83 -13.22
C VAL A 513 9.94 6.29 -12.70
N MET A 514 10.61 7.10 -13.49
CA MET A 514 11.83 7.79 -13.11
C MET A 514 11.49 9.19 -12.60
N LEU A 515 12.04 9.55 -11.43
CA LEU A 515 12.05 10.90 -10.88
C LEU A 515 13.48 11.39 -10.80
N ARG A 516 13.76 12.61 -11.26
CA ARG A 516 15.10 13.19 -11.28
C ARG A 516 15.09 14.64 -10.81
N ARG A 517 16.11 15.03 -10.05
CA ARG A 517 16.30 16.42 -9.60
C ARG A 517 17.76 16.66 -9.21
N ASP A 518 18.17 17.93 -9.21
CA ASP A 518 19.44 18.37 -8.62
C ASP A 518 19.51 17.98 -7.12
N LEU A 519 20.70 17.62 -6.64
CA LEU A 519 20.93 17.29 -5.23
C LEU A 519 20.64 18.48 -4.32
N ALA A 520 20.96 19.69 -4.79
CA ALA A 520 20.59 20.92 -4.11
C ALA A 520 19.09 21.21 -4.28
N GLY A 521 18.38 21.41 -3.18
CA GLY A 521 16.99 21.87 -3.20
C GLY A 521 16.89 23.34 -3.60
N ARG A 522 15.83 23.71 -4.35
CA ARG A 522 15.53 25.11 -4.67
C ARG A 522 14.50 25.65 -3.68
N GLY A 523 14.73 26.84 -3.17
CA GLY A 523 13.83 27.52 -2.22
C GLY A 523 13.69 26.83 -0.85
N GLY A 524 12.79 27.33 -0.01
CA GLY A 524 12.55 26.78 1.31
C GLY A 524 11.78 25.45 1.29
N ARG A 525 12.04 24.59 2.29
CA ARG A 525 11.35 23.29 2.46
C ARG A 525 11.58 22.27 1.32
N ALA A 526 12.69 22.42 0.59
CA ALA A 526 13.19 21.40 -0.31
C ALA A 526 14.20 20.52 0.40
N VAL A 527 14.15 19.22 0.15
CA VAL A 527 15.21 18.33 0.62
C VAL A 527 16.51 18.66 -0.10
N THR A 528 17.61 18.75 0.63
CA THR A 528 18.96 18.83 0.08
C THR A 528 19.64 17.49 0.32
N LEU A 529 20.07 16.85 -0.76
CA LEU A 529 20.76 15.58 -0.75
C LEU A 529 22.27 15.83 -0.87
N ARG A 530 23.08 15.03 -0.18
CA ARG A 530 24.54 15.17 -0.19
C ARG A 530 25.18 13.79 -0.31
N PRO A 531 26.21 13.61 -1.16
CA PRO A 531 27.01 12.38 -1.15
C PRO A 531 27.54 12.07 0.26
N GLY A 532 27.50 10.81 0.66
CA GLY A 532 27.86 10.33 1.99
C GLY A 532 26.76 10.50 3.05
N ALA A 533 25.66 11.20 2.77
CA ALA A 533 24.58 11.41 3.72
C ALA A 533 23.42 10.42 3.54
N THR A 534 22.74 10.14 4.65
CA THR A 534 21.50 9.36 4.67
C THR A 534 20.32 10.29 4.92
N VAL A 535 19.23 10.13 4.15
CA VAL A 535 17.99 10.90 4.27
C VAL A 535 16.82 9.94 4.42
N PRO A 536 15.92 10.13 5.40
CA PRO A 536 14.70 9.34 5.50
C PRO A 536 13.79 9.60 4.30
N VAL A 537 13.30 8.52 3.65
CA VAL A 537 12.48 8.56 2.46
C VAL A 537 11.29 7.60 2.58
N GLY A 538 10.12 7.98 2.08
CA GLY A 538 8.93 7.13 2.03
C GLY A 538 8.29 7.17 0.64
N PHE A 539 7.50 6.15 0.32
CA PHE A 539 6.88 6.00 -0.99
C PHE A 539 5.38 5.83 -0.86
N ALA A 540 4.66 6.29 -1.87
CA ALA A 540 3.21 6.13 -1.97
C ALA A 540 2.80 5.80 -3.40
N VAL A 541 1.79 4.92 -3.56
CA VAL A 541 1.23 4.51 -4.85
C VAL A 541 -0.28 4.61 -4.80
N TRP A 542 -0.87 5.12 -5.87
CA TRP A 542 -2.32 5.19 -6.13
C TRP A 542 -2.66 4.32 -7.33
N ASN A 543 -3.72 3.53 -7.23
CA ASN A 543 -4.29 2.75 -8.31
C ASN A 543 -5.61 3.40 -8.75
N GLY A 544 -5.66 3.89 -9.99
CA GLY A 544 -6.82 4.58 -10.56
C GLY A 544 -8.05 3.70 -10.66
N SER A 545 -7.91 2.46 -11.12
CA SER A 545 -9.01 1.50 -11.25
C SER A 545 -9.69 1.18 -9.93
N ALA A 546 -8.94 1.23 -8.82
CA ALA A 546 -9.48 1.08 -7.45
C ALA A 546 -10.10 2.37 -6.90
N GLY A 547 -10.15 3.45 -7.67
CA GLY A 547 -10.65 4.76 -7.28
C GLY A 547 -9.79 5.42 -6.20
N ASP A 548 -8.47 5.25 -6.28
CA ASP A 548 -7.55 5.87 -5.34
C ASP A 548 -7.38 7.36 -5.61
N ARG A 549 -7.42 8.14 -4.53
CA ARG A 549 -7.13 9.58 -4.51
C ARG A 549 -6.80 10.04 -3.10
N ASP A 550 -6.12 11.16 -2.96
CA ASP A 550 -5.83 11.82 -1.67
C ASP A 550 -5.23 10.87 -0.63
N GLY A 551 -5.95 10.60 0.45
CA GLY A 551 -5.58 9.66 1.51
C GLY A 551 -5.81 8.19 1.16
N LYS A 552 -6.59 7.86 0.13
CA LYS A 552 -6.82 6.49 -0.32
C LYS A 552 -5.66 6.09 -1.23
N LYS A 553 -4.66 5.45 -0.65
CA LYS A 553 -3.39 5.07 -1.27
C LYS A 553 -2.71 3.97 -0.47
N SER A 554 -1.66 3.37 -1.04
CA SER A 554 -0.75 2.48 -0.35
C SER A 554 0.58 3.19 -0.10
N VAL A 555 1.18 3.00 1.09
CA VAL A 555 2.39 3.73 1.51
C VAL A 555 3.42 2.80 2.16
N THR A 556 4.70 3.21 2.16
CA THR A 556 5.74 2.57 2.96
C THR A 556 5.92 3.28 4.31
N ILE A 557 6.58 2.62 5.27
CA ILE A 557 7.23 3.32 6.38
C ILE A 557 8.44 4.12 5.87
N TRP A 558 9.07 4.91 6.74
CA TRP A 558 10.34 5.56 6.44
C TRP A 558 11.44 4.53 6.15
N GLN A 559 12.15 4.72 5.04
CA GLN A 559 13.34 4.02 4.60
C GLN A 559 14.54 4.94 4.70
N ASP A 560 15.76 4.42 4.60
CA ASP A 560 16.99 5.21 4.56
C ASP A 560 17.53 5.28 3.13
N LEU A 561 17.58 6.48 2.54
CA LEU A 561 18.26 6.73 1.27
C LEU A 561 19.68 7.21 1.56
N LEU A 562 20.67 6.38 1.31
CA LEU A 562 22.10 6.70 1.40
C LEU A 562 22.63 7.07 0.00
N LEU A 563 23.22 8.25 -0.15
CA LEU A 563 23.97 8.57 -1.35
C LEU A 563 25.41 8.12 -1.17
N GLU A 564 25.95 7.34 -2.11
CA GLU A 564 27.38 6.98 -2.11
C GLU A 564 28.24 8.25 -2.15
N PRO A 565 29.42 8.25 -1.51
CA PRO A 565 30.35 9.39 -1.52
C PRO A 565 30.81 9.84 -2.90
#